data_38803da241afca6da890ac63d815061c
#
_entry.id   38803da241afca6da890ac63d815061c
#
_cell.length_a   1.000
_cell.length_b   1.000
_cell.length_c   1.000
_cell.angle_alpha   90.00
_cell.angle_beta   90.00
_cell.angle_gamma   90.00
#
_symmetry.space_group_name_H-M   'P 1'
#
loop_
_entity.id
_entity.type
_entity.pdbx_description
1 polymer ?
#
loop_
_entity_poly.entity_id
_entity_poly.type
_entity_poly.pdbx_seq_one_letter_code
_entity_poly.pdbx_strand_id
1 'polypeptide(L)'
;MAFFSKRFAAKEAFSKALGTGFRMKLNFKDIEVVNDKMGRPNYVKNKKITKIVQNKFKIKKYNCFLSISDEKKYSTAFAIIQS
;
A
#
# COMPACT_ATOMS: atom_id res chain seq x y z
N MET A 1 16.72 17.46 5.13
CA MET A 1 16.17 16.27 5.72
C MET A 1 15.25 15.54 4.76
N ALA A 2 15.52 14.30 4.62
CA ALA A 2 14.60 13.49 3.88
C ALA A 2 13.44 13.15 4.79
N PHE A 3 12.27 13.51 4.38
CA PHE A 3 11.10 13.05 5.09
C PHE A 3 10.28 12.26 4.12
N PHE A 4 9.60 11.30 4.64
CA PHE A 4 8.84 10.41 3.81
C PHE A 4 7.53 11.09 3.44
N SER A 5 7.26 11.12 2.14
CA SER A 5 5.99 11.63 1.67
C SER A 5 4.88 10.67 2.10
N LYS A 6 3.65 11.14 2.01
CA LYS A 6 2.49 10.31 2.27
C LYS A 6 2.49 9.07 1.37
N ARG A 7 2.88 9.25 0.10
CA ARG A 7 2.92 8.13 -0.83
C ARG A 7 3.95 7.10 -0.43
N PHE A 8 5.12 7.55 0.03
CA PHE A 8 6.13 6.63 0.49
C PHE A 8 5.63 5.82 1.70
N ALA A 9 5.03 6.51 2.66
CA ALA A 9 4.50 5.84 3.85
C ALA A 9 3.43 4.82 3.47
N ALA A 10 2.56 5.17 2.52
CA ALA A 10 1.52 4.27 2.05
C ALA A 10 2.11 3.02 1.39
N LYS A 11 3.13 3.18 0.58
CA LYS A 11 3.78 2.06 -0.10
C LYS A 11 4.48 1.13 0.89
N GLU A 12 5.14 1.72 1.86
CA GLU A 12 5.81 0.93 2.90
C GLU A 12 4.79 0.17 3.74
N ALA A 13 3.67 0.81 4.07
CA ALA A 13 2.61 0.15 4.82
C ALA A 13 2.05 -1.05 4.07
N PHE A 14 1.89 -0.92 2.75
CA PHE A 14 1.41 -2.03 1.94
C PHE A 14 2.38 -3.20 1.97
N SER A 15 3.67 -2.92 1.85
CA SER A 15 4.66 -3.98 1.87
C SER A 15 4.69 -4.70 3.21
N LYS A 16 4.48 -3.98 4.30
CA LYS A 16 4.38 -4.58 5.62
C LYS A 16 3.13 -5.42 5.76
N ALA A 17 2.02 -4.97 5.20
CA ALA A 17 0.77 -5.73 5.23
C ALA A 17 0.91 -7.04 4.47
N LEU A 18 1.69 -7.05 3.40
CA LEU A 18 2.01 -8.27 2.68
C LEU A 18 2.90 -9.20 3.49
N GLY A 19 3.68 -8.66 4.41
CA GLY A 19 4.58 -9.46 5.21
C GLY A 19 5.87 -9.86 4.51
N THR A 20 6.10 -9.34 3.33
CA THR A 20 7.27 -9.72 2.53
C THR A 20 8.27 -8.58 2.36
N GLY A 21 7.88 -7.35 2.70
CA GLY A 21 8.67 -6.20 2.37
C GLY A 21 8.80 -6.11 0.85
N PHE A 22 10.00 -5.91 0.36
CA PHE A 22 10.25 -5.83 -1.07
C PHE A 22 10.94 -7.07 -1.63
N ARG A 23 10.71 -8.23 -1.01
CA ARG A 23 11.42 -9.45 -1.35
C ARG A 23 10.84 -10.23 -2.52
N MET A 24 9.59 -10.05 -2.85
CA MET A 24 8.93 -10.84 -3.89
C MET A 24 8.87 -10.11 -5.22
N LYS A 25 9.98 -9.50 -5.61
CA LYS A 25 10.06 -8.71 -6.85
C LYS A 25 9.09 -7.54 -6.84
N LEU A 26 8.71 -7.09 -5.65
CA LEU A 26 7.82 -5.96 -5.49
C LEU A 26 8.67 -4.70 -5.36
N ASN A 27 8.42 -3.73 -6.23
CA ASN A 27 9.08 -2.43 -6.17
C ASN A 27 8.09 -1.36 -5.75
N PHE A 28 8.60 -0.25 -5.24
CA PHE A 28 7.74 0.88 -4.92
C PHE A 28 6.88 1.32 -6.10
N LYS A 29 7.42 1.21 -7.32
CA LYS A 29 6.68 1.57 -8.53
C LYS A 29 5.42 0.73 -8.72
N ASP A 30 5.43 -0.48 -8.23
CA ASP A 30 4.32 -1.40 -8.42
C ASP A 30 3.15 -1.07 -7.53
N ILE A 31 3.40 -0.40 -6.42
CA ILE A 31 2.36 -0.01 -5.48
C ILE A 31 1.89 1.38 -5.83
N GLU A 32 0.71 1.47 -6.43
CA GLU A 32 0.16 2.73 -6.86
C GLU A 32 -0.86 3.25 -5.86
N VAL A 33 -0.78 4.54 -5.59
CA VAL A 33 -1.69 5.21 -4.66
C VAL A 33 -2.31 6.38 -5.38
N VAL A 34 -3.63 6.45 -5.37
CA VAL A 34 -4.36 7.56 -5.98
C VAL A 34 -5.36 8.11 -4.97
N ASN A 35 -5.74 9.36 -5.14
CA ASN A 35 -6.77 9.96 -4.31
C ASN A 35 -8.12 9.77 -4.98
N ASP A 36 -9.13 9.45 -4.18
CA ASP A 36 -10.49 9.34 -4.69
C ASP A 36 -11.13 10.74 -4.79
N LYS A 37 -12.40 10.77 -5.15
CA LYS A 37 -13.12 12.04 -5.32
C LYS A 37 -13.18 12.86 -4.05
N MET A 38 -13.12 12.22 -2.92
CA MET A 38 -13.14 12.88 -1.61
C MET A 38 -11.75 13.28 -1.15
N GLY A 39 -10.73 13.03 -1.97
CA GLY A 39 -9.36 13.34 -1.60
C GLY A 39 -8.70 12.30 -0.74
N ARG A 40 -9.34 11.15 -0.51
CA ARG A 40 -8.77 10.10 0.32
C ARG A 40 -7.87 9.20 -0.50
N PRO A 41 -6.72 8.79 0.07
CA PRO A 41 -5.79 7.93 -0.66
C PRO A 41 -6.31 6.49 -0.72
N ASN A 42 -6.11 5.87 -1.85
CA ASN A 42 -6.49 4.48 -2.08
C ASN A 42 -5.42 3.78 -2.90
N TYR A 43 -5.24 2.48 -2.67
CA TYR A 43 -4.36 1.68 -3.50
C TYR A 43 -5.05 1.29 -4.79
N VAL A 44 -4.28 1.27 -5.87
CA VAL A 44 -4.76 0.77 -7.15
C VAL A 44 -4.52 -0.74 -7.20
N LYS A 45 -5.56 -1.49 -7.51
CA LYS A 45 -5.44 -2.94 -7.65
C LYS A 45 -4.97 -3.29 -9.06
N ASN A 46 -3.72 -3.01 -9.36
CA ASN A 46 -3.18 -3.35 -10.67
C ASN A 46 -2.89 -4.84 -10.74
N LYS A 47 -2.56 -5.30 -11.95
CA LYS A 47 -2.38 -6.73 -12.19
C LYS A 47 -1.25 -7.34 -11.36
N LYS A 48 -0.15 -6.63 -11.25
CA LYS A 48 1.01 -7.15 -10.53
C LYS A 48 0.72 -7.29 -9.04
N ILE A 49 0.14 -6.26 -8.44
CA ILE A 49 -0.22 -6.30 -7.02
C ILE A 49 -1.27 -7.38 -6.75
N THR A 50 -2.28 -7.46 -7.63
CA THR A 50 -3.34 -8.46 -7.48
C THR A 50 -2.75 -9.86 -7.50
N LYS A 51 -1.84 -10.12 -8.44
CA LYS A 51 -1.21 -11.44 -8.55
C LYS A 51 -0.42 -11.78 -7.29
N ILE A 52 0.33 -10.82 -6.77
CA ILE A 52 1.13 -11.04 -5.56
C ILE A 52 0.22 -11.34 -4.36
N VAL A 53 -0.83 -10.56 -4.19
CA VAL A 53 -1.75 -10.76 -3.07
C VAL A 53 -2.46 -12.11 -3.18
N GLN A 54 -2.95 -12.45 -4.37
CA GLN A 54 -3.63 -13.71 -4.59
C GLN A 54 -2.72 -14.90 -4.30
N ASN A 55 -1.48 -14.83 -4.74
CA ASN A 55 -0.52 -15.91 -4.51
C ASN A 55 -0.09 -15.99 -3.05
N LYS A 56 0.13 -14.86 -2.41
CA LYS A 56 0.61 -14.83 -1.03
C LYS A 56 -0.43 -15.38 -0.07
N PHE A 57 -1.68 -14.95 -0.21
CA PHE A 57 -2.74 -15.31 0.72
C PHE A 57 -3.68 -16.38 0.19
N LYS A 58 -3.49 -16.80 -1.05
CA LYS A 58 -4.30 -17.83 -1.69
C LYS A 58 -5.78 -17.50 -1.69
N ILE A 59 -6.07 -16.26 -2.08
CA ILE A 59 -7.44 -15.75 -2.15
C ILE A 59 -7.69 -15.21 -3.55
N LYS A 60 -8.95 -15.22 -3.96
CA LYS A 60 -9.32 -14.72 -5.29
C LYS A 60 -9.69 -13.24 -5.27
N LYS A 61 -10.38 -12.83 -4.23
CA LYS A 61 -10.83 -11.45 -4.08
C LYS A 61 -10.23 -10.85 -2.83
N TYR A 62 -9.92 -9.57 -2.89
CA TYR A 62 -9.36 -8.89 -1.75
C TYR A 62 -9.71 -7.41 -1.80
N ASN A 63 -9.65 -6.79 -0.64
CA ASN A 63 -9.78 -5.34 -0.52
C ASN A 63 -8.56 -4.82 0.21
N CYS A 64 -8.15 -3.62 -0.15
CA CYS A 64 -7.08 -2.93 0.53
C CYS A 64 -7.63 -1.67 1.15
N PHE A 65 -7.26 -1.42 2.38
CA PHE A 65 -7.64 -0.21 3.08
C PHE A 65 -6.39 0.54 3.46
N LEU A 66 -6.44 1.84 3.31
CA LEU A 66 -5.31 2.71 3.59
C LEU A 66 -5.78 3.88 4.43
N SER A 67 -5.07 4.12 5.52
CA SER A 67 -5.30 5.29 6.36
C SER A 67 -3.96 5.98 6.56
N ILE A 68 -3.91 7.28 6.37
CA ILE A 68 -2.71 8.07 6.52
C ILE A 68 -2.94 9.16 7.54
N SER A 69 -2.02 9.27 8.50
CA SER A 69 -2.00 10.36 9.47
C SER A 69 -0.80 11.24 9.23
N ASP A 70 -1.05 12.55 9.16
CA ASP A 70 0.02 13.53 9.02
C ASP A 70 0.36 14.11 10.38
N GLU A 71 1.62 13.99 10.71
CA GLU A 71 2.18 14.68 11.87
C GLU A 71 3.08 15.79 11.38
N LYS A 72 3.46 16.69 12.29
CA LYS A 72 4.28 17.84 11.91
C LYS A 72 5.60 17.45 11.25
N LYS A 73 6.17 16.34 11.66
CA LYS A 73 7.50 15.94 11.21
C LYS A 73 7.50 14.69 10.36
N TYR A 74 6.39 13.98 10.28
CA TYR A 74 6.36 12.72 9.56
C TYR A 74 4.93 12.34 9.24
N SER A 75 4.80 11.39 8.32
CA SER A 75 3.52 10.79 8.00
C SER A 75 3.57 9.31 8.37
N THR A 76 2.48 8.81 8.93
CA THR A 76 2.33 7.39 9.19
C THR A 76 1.18 6.84 8.39
N ALA A 77 1.23 5.57 8.08
CA ALA A 77 0.20 4.95 7.28
C ALA A 77 -0.09 3.55 7.79
N PHE A 78 -1.35 3.17 7.71
CA PHE A 78 -1.80 1.81 7.95
C PHE A 78 -2.36 1.24 6.68
N ALA A 79 -2.01 0.00 6.38
CA ALA A 79 -2.58 -0.71 5.26
C ALA A 79 -3.15 -2.02 5.77
N ILE A 80 -4.35 -2.35 5.30
CA ILE A 80 -5.00 -3.61 5.63
C ILE A 80 -5.36 -4.29 4.32
N ILE A 81 -4.97 -5.55 4.20
CA ILE A 81 -5.36 -6.38 3.06
C ILE A 81 -6.32 -7.43 3.61
N GLN A 82 -7.51 -7.47 3.04
CA GLN A 82 -8.59 -8.28 3.58
C GLN A 82 -9.29 -9.04 2.45
N SER A 83 -9.56 -10.29 2.69
CA SER A 83 -10.30 -11.10 1.71
C SER A 83 -11.80 -10.90 1.82
#